data_be2821ee1e6fa1553955b7b5e8073a56
#
_entry.id   be2821ee1e6fa1553955b7b5e8073a56
#
_cell.length_a   1.000
_cell.length_b   1.000
_cell.length_c   1.000
_cell.angle_alpha   90.00
_cell.angle_beta   90.00
_cell.angle_gamma   90.00
#
_symmetry.space_group_name_H-M   'P 1'
#
loop_
_entity.id
_entity.type
_entity.pdbx_description
1 polymer ?
#
loop_
_entity_poly.entity_id
_entity_poly.type
_entity_poly.pdbx_seq_one_letter_code
_entity_poly.pdbx_strand_id
1 'polypeptide(L)'
;GGAFFERPLKEHWQFLNRLADRTASKVVVPIYPTLPAHTVEDAFAVLKQIYNEVYTQVPVSQVTVMGDSAGAGLAASFCEYLGERGLPQPGHLIMISPWLDIDLTNPQVADYEEKDVTLNAAGLRQLGAIWAAKLDHRNWQVSPLYGTLSPLRDVTIFVGTEELMYPDAMDFAERLRQQHVPVTTHIGRNLYHIYPVYQSPESEQAVEEIKRVVNS
;
A
#
# COMPACT_ATOMS: atom_id res chain seq x y z
N GLY A 1 6.07 -4.24 2.26
CA GLY A 1 6.75 -2.95 2.52
C GLY A 1 8.26 -3.02 2.42
N GLY A 2 8.94 -2.20 3.27
CA GLY A 2 10.39 -2.22 3.35
C GLY A 2 11.10 -1.31 2.34
N ALA A 3 10.49 -0.18 1.98
CA ALA A 3 11.05 0.86 1.10
C ALA A 3 11.63 0.31 -0.21
N PHE A 4 11.02 -0.73 -0.77
CA PHE A 4 11.48 -1.46 -1.97
C PHE A 4 12.87 -2.12 -1.84
N PHE A 5 13.47 -2.06 -0.68
CA PHE A 5 14.83 -2.55 -0.39
C PHE A 5 14.81 -3.75 0.55
N GLU A 6 14.07 -3.70 1.63
CA GLU A 6 14.01 -4.76 2.63
C GLU A 6 13.01 -5.85 2.27
N ARG A 7 13.27 -7.04 2.77
CA ARG A 7 12.33 -8.18 2.71
C ARG A 7 11.39 -8.15 3.92
N PRO A 8 10.25 -8.89 3.87
CA PRO A 8 9.34 -8.97 4.99
C PRO A 8 10.04 -9.40 6.28
N LEU A 9 9.85 -8.63 7.35
CA LEU A 9 10.35 -8.90 8.68
C LEU A 9 9.51 -9.98 9.38
N LYS A 10 9.95 -10.43 10.54
CA LYS A 10 9.23 -11.40 11.37
C LYS A 10 7.81 -10.92 11.71
N GLU A 11 7.65 -9.64 12.00
CA GLU A 11 6.39 -8.99 12.35
C GLU A 11 5.38 -9.08 11.18
N HIS A 12 5.84 -8.90 9.95
CA HIS A 12 5.00 -9.08 8.76
C HIS A 12 4.48 -10.52 8.65
N TRP A 13 5.34 -11.53 8.86
CA TRP A 13 4.91 -12.93 8.82
C TRP A 13 3.91 -13.26 9.93
N GLN A 14 4.10 -12.71 11.12
CA GLN A 14 3.16 -12.87 12.23
C GLN A 14 1.81 -12.20 11.92
N PHE A 15 1.84 -10.99 11.34
CA PHE A 15 0.65 -10.29 10.90
C PHE A 15 -0.11 -11.05 9.82
N LEU A 16 0.58 -11.55 8.79
CA LEU A 16 -0.02 -12.33 7.70
C LEU A 16 -0.66 -13.63 8.21
N ASN A 17 -0.03 -14.32 9.16
CA ASN A 17 -0.63 -15.50 9.79
C ASN A 17 -1.90 -15.13 10.56
N ARG A 18 -1.88 -14.06 11.35
CA ARG A 18 -3.10 -13.55 12.03
C ARG A 18 -4.22 -13.24 11.03
N LEU A 19 -3.89 -12.58 9.93
CA LEU A 19 -4.89 -12.29 8.89
C LEU A 19 -5.48 -13.56 8.29
N ALA A 20 -4.65 -14.52 7.89
CA ALA A 20 -5.11 -15.77 7.32
C ALA A 20 -6.08 -16.49 8.28
N ASP A 21 -5.74 -16.57 9.58
CA ASP A 21 -6.56 -17.21 10.59
C ASP A 21 -7.88 -16.44 10.84
N ARG A 22 -7.81 -15.11 10.96
CA ARG A 22 -8.98 -14.27 11.30
C ARG A 22 -9.96 -14.11 10.15
N THR A 23 -9.48 -14.08 8.91
CA THR A 23 -10.30 -13.92 7.70
C THR A 23 -10.72 -15.25 7.09
N ALA A 24 -10.14 -16.37 7.53
CA ALA A 24 -10.26 -17.69 6.89
C ALA A 24 -9.89 -17.66 5.39
N SER A 25 -8.97 -16.79 5.00
CA SER A 25 -8.57 -16.55 3.62
C SER A 25 -7.20 -17.16 3.32
N LYS A 26 -7.00 -17.55 2.06
CA LYS A 26 -5.67 -17.87 1.54
C LYS A 26 -4.90 -16.57 1.31
N VAL A 27 -3.76 -16.43 1.97
CA VAL A 27 -2.85 -15.30 1.78
C VAL A 27 -1.74 -15.67 0.80
N VAL A 28 -1.60 -14.90 -0.27
CA VAL A 28 -0.53 -15.02 -1.26
C VAL A 28 0.39 -13.81 -1.11
N VAL A 29 1.67 -14.05 -0.85
CA VAL A 29 2.66 -13.00 -0.59
C VAL A 29 3.64 -12.93 -1.77
N PRO A 30 3.51 -11.94 -2.67
CA PRO A 30 4.50 -11.71 -3.71
C PRO A 30 5.84 -11.28 -3.10
N ILE A 31 6.86 -12.10 -3.22
CA ILE A 31 8.23 -11.70 -2.90
C ILE A 31 8.81 -11.08 -4.17
N TYR A 32 8.41 -9.83 -4.43
CA TYR A 32 8.84 -9.12 -5.62
C TYR A 32 10.33 -8.76 -5.55
N PRO A 33 10.99 -8.61 -6.71
CA PRO A 33 12.38 -8.17 -6.80
C PRO A 33 12.59 -6.79 -6.18
N THR A 34 13.68 -6.62 -5.41
CA THR A 34 13.96 -5.39 -4.64
C THR A 34 15.25 -4.71 -5.07
N LEU A 35 15.39 -3.45 -4.66
CA LEU A 35 16.63 -2.67 -4.80
C LEU A 35 17.84 -3.40 -4.18
N PRO A 36 19.06 -3.09 -4.61
CA PRO A 36 19.39 -2.18 -5.72
C PRO A 36 19.41 -2.85 -7.10
N ALA A 37 19.22 -4.18 -7.18
CA ALA A 37 19.39 -4.95 -8.41
C ALA A 37 18.16 -4.85 -9.36
N HIS A 38 17.00 -4.46 -8.83
CA HIS A 38 15.73 -4.45 -9.54
C HIS A 38 15.00 -3.12 -9.36
N THR A 39 14.04 -2.87 -10.23
CA THR A 39 13.24 -1.64 -10.25
C THR A 39 11.74 -1.95 -10.26
N VAL A 40 10.92 -0.91 -10.32
CA VAL A 40 9.47 -1.05 -10.40
C VAL A 40 9.00 -1.94 -11.56
N GLU A 41 9.68 -1.92 -12.70
CA GLU A 41 9.30 -2.73 -13.87
C GLU A 41 9.39 -4.23 -13.57
N ASP A 42 10.44 -4.67 -12.87
CA ASP A 42 10.61 -6.07 -12.47
C ASP A 42 9.52 -6.51 -11.49
N ALA A 43 9.18 -5.65 -10.53
CA ALA A 43 8.10 -5.92 -9.58
C ALA A 43 6.74 -6.06 -10.27
N PHE A 44 6.43 -5.16 -11.22
CA PHE A 44 5.19 -5.25 -12.00
C PHE A 44 5.09 -6.54 -12.82
N ALA A 45 6.21 -7.03 -13.37
CA ALA A 45 6.23 -8.30 -14.09
C ALA A 45 5.78 -9.47 -13.20
N VAL A 46 6.29 -9.54 -11.97
CA VAL A 46 5.92 -10.56 -10.98
C VAL A 46 4.47 -10.40 -10.53
N LEU A 47 4.03 -9.17 -10.22
CA LEU A 47 2.66 -8.91 -9.77
C LEU A 47 1.63 -9.30 -10.84
N LYS A 48 1.88 -8.98 -12.10
CA LYS A 48 1.01 -9.38 -13.23
C LYS A 48 0.87 -10.90 -13.33
N GLN A 49 1.96 -11.62 -13.22
CA GLN A 49 1.93 -13.08 -13.27
C GLN A 49 1.11 -13.66 -12.13
N ILE A 50 1.40 -13.26 -10.89
CA ILE A 50 0.71 -13.76 -9.69
C ILE A 50 -0.77 -13.39 -9.72
N TYR A 51 -1.12 -12.15 -10.08
CA TYR A 51 -2.51 -11.73 -10.15
C TYR A 51 -3.29 -12.54 -11.18
N ASN A 52 -2.72 -12.79 -12.35
CA ASN A 52 -3.32 -13.65 -13.38
C ASN A 52 -3.60 -15.07 -12.86
N GLU A 53 -2.68 -15.63 -12.10
CA GLU A 53 -2.87 -16.95 -11.49
C GLU A 53 -3.97 -16.95 -10.43
N VAL A 54 -4.07 -15.90 -9.64
CA VAL A 54 -5.08 -15.78 -8.57
C VAL A 54 -6.49 -15.65 -9.14
N TYR A 55 -6.73 -14.69 -10.06
CA TYR A 55 -8.09 -14.45 -10.53
C TYR A 55 -8.64 -15.52 -11.48
N THR A 56 -7.78 -16.42 -11.97
CA THR A 56 -8.26 -17.64 -12.68
C THR A 56 -8.80 -18.70 -11.72
N GLN A 57 -8.50 -18.59 -10.42
CA GLN A 57 -8.93 -19.57 -9.40
C GLN A 57 -10.15 -19.11 -8.61
N VAL A 58 -10.35 -17.79 -8.47
CA VAL A 58 -11.44 -17.20 -7.68
C VAL A 58 -12.01 -15.96 -8.39
N PRO A 59 -13.29 -15.62 -8.18
CA PRO A 59 -13.85 -14.37 -8.67
C PRO A 59 -13.05 -13.16 -8.17
N VAL A 60 -12.77 -12.20 -9.06
CA VAL A 60 -11.99 -11.01 -8.69
C VAL A 60 -12.62 -10.17 -7.57
N SER A 61 -13.95 -10.23 -7.42
CA SER A 61 -14.67 -9.60 -6.31
C SER A 61 -14.30 -10.18 -4.94
N GLN A 62 -13.75 -11.38 -4.90
CA GLN A 62 -13.27 -12.05 -3.68
C GLN A 62 -11.75 -11.88 -3.49
N VAL A 63 -11.08 -11.16 -4.38
CA VAL A 63 -9.65 -10.86 -4.26
C VAL A 63 -9.48 -9.53 -3.55
N THR A 64 -8.73 -9.55 -2.46
CA THR A 64 -8.24 -8.34 -1.78
C THR A 64 -6.77 -8.17 -2.09
N VAL A 65 -6.40 -7.02 -2.65
CA VAL A 65 -4.99 -6.61 -2.78
C VAL A 65 -4.66 -5.74 -1.58
N MET A 66 -3.55 -6.07 -0.90
CA MET A 66 -3.14 -5.35 0.29
C MET A 66 -1.63 -5.12 0.30
N GLY A 67 -1.21 -4.01 0.91
CA GLY A 67 0.18 -3.72 1.14
C GLY A 67 0.39 -2.76 2.33
N ASP A 68 1.63 -2.69 2.79
CA ASP A 68 2.08 -1.75 3.80
C ASP A 68 3.24 -0.91 3.26
N SER A 69 3.31 0.39 3.65
CA SER A 69 4.40 1.30 3.28
C SER A 69 4.63 1.35 1.75
N ALA A 70 5.84 1.09 1.29
CA ALA A 70 6.18 0.95 -0.12
C ALA A 70 5.32 -0.12 -0.84
N GLY A 71 4.96 -1.20 -0.14
CA GLY A 71 4.08 -2.23 -0.67
C GLY A 71 2.64 -1.75 -0.86
N ALA A 72 2.17 -0.81 -0.05
CA ALA A 72 0.85 -0.19 -0.22
C ALA A 72 0.83 0.75 -1.44
N GLY A 73 1.88 1.54 -1.64
CA GLY A 73 2.07 2.33 -2.86
C GLY A 73 2.10 1.44 -4.10
N LEU A 74 2.88 0.35 -4.06
CA LEU A 74 2.95 -0.61 -5.16
C LEU A 74 1.60 -1.30 -5.43
N ALA A 75 0.82 -1.61 -4.39
CA ALA A 75 -0.52 -2.18 -4.53
C ALA A 75 -1.49 -1.19 -5.20
N ALA A 76 -1.47 0.09 -4.82
CA ALA A 76 -2.25 1.14 -5.46
C ALA A 76 -1.87 1.31 -6.93
N SER A 77 -0.58 1.47 -7.23
CA SER A 77 -0.06 1.55 -8.59
C SER A 77 -0.47 0.34 -9.44
N PHE A 78 -0.44 -0.85 -8.86
CA PHE A 78 -0.85 -2.05 -9.58
C PHE A 78 -2.35 -2.06 -9.89
N CYS A 79 -3.20 -1.61 -8.98
CA CYS A 79 -4.64 -1.46 -9.23
C CYS A 79 -4.91 -0.38 -10.30
N GLU A 80 -4.15 0.72 -10.32
CA GLU A 80 -4.23 1.70 -11.41
C GLU A 80 -3.84 1.08 -12.76
N TYR A 81 -2.75 0.29 -12.81
CA TYR A 81 -2.36 -0.45 -13.99
C TYR A 81 -3.49 -1.34 -14.52
N LEU A 82 -4.16 -2.07 -13.64
CA LEU A 82 -5.30 -2.91 -14.03
C LEU A 82 -6.42 -2.06 -14.66
N GLY A 83 -6.71 -0.89 -14.05
CA GLY A 83 -7.72 0.04 -14.53
C GLY A 83 -7.40 0.63 -15.90
N GLU A 84 -6.18 1.13 -16.11
CA GLU A 84 -5.72 1.66 -17.41
C GLU A 84 -5.81 0.65 -18.55
N ARG A 85 -5.64 -0.64 -18.22
CA ARG A 85 -5.70 -1.74 -19.20
C ARG A 85 -7.07 -2.37 -19.34
N GLY A 86 -8.07 -1.89 -18.61
CA GLY A 86 -9.40 -2.51 -18.57
C GLY A 86 -9.40 -3.95 -18.06
N LEU A 87 -8.40 -4.28 -17.23
CA LEU A 87 -8.26 -5.61 -16.61
C LEU A 87 -9.16 -5.71 -15.36
N PRO A 88 -9.54 -6.93 -14.96
CA PRO A 88 -10.36 -7.13 -13.80
C PRO A 88 -9.73 -6.50 -12.53
N GLN A 89 -10.52 -5.68 -11.82
CA GLN A 89 -10.12 -5.06 -10.56
C GLN A 89 -10.38 -6.00 -9.38
N PRO A 90 -9.52 -6.01 -8.34
CA PRO A 90 -9.83 -6.70 -7.10
C PRO A 90 -11.08 -6.09 -6.45
N GLY A 91 -11.77 -6.88 -5.62
CA GLY A 91 -12.92 -6.40 -4.86
C GLY A 91 -12.53 -5.28 -3.91
N HIS A 92 -11.37 -5.43 -3.25
CA HIS A 92 -10.89 -4.48 -2.24
C HIS A 92 -9.40 -4.17 -2.42
N LEU A 93 -9.03 -2.91 -2.13
CA LEU A 93 -7.65 -2.46 -1.97
C LEU A 93 -7.46 -1.97 -0.53
N ILE A 94 -6.58 -2.62 0.23
CA ILE A 94 -6.25 -2.23 1.60
C ILE A 94 -4.82 -1.70 1.67
N MET A 95 -4.66 -0.48 2.14
CA MET A 95 -3.37 0.20 2.24
C MET A 95 -3.06 0.53 3.70
N ILE A 96 -1.89 0.12 4.17
CA ILE A 96 -1.39 0.42 5.51
C ILE A 96 -0.23 1.39 5.37
N SER A 97 -0.37 2.61 5.90
CA SER A 97 0.68 3.64 5.87
C SER A 97 1.30 3.83 4.48
N PRO A 98 0.52 4.09 3.43
CA PRO A 98 0.97 3.99 2.05
C PRO A 98 2.00 5.06 1.67
N TRP A 99 3.12 4.65 1.05
CA TRP A 99 4.05 5.57 0.40
C TRP A 99 3.59 5.84 -1.03
N LEU A 100 2.99 7.00 -1.26
CA LEU A 100 2.23 7.36 -2.47
C LEU A 100 2.92 8.36 -3.39
N ASP A 101 3.92 9.07 -2.90
CA ASP A 101 4.82 9.97 -3.64
C ASP A 101 6.25 9.65 -3.23
N ILE A 102 7.05 9.14 -4.17
CA ILE A 102 8.43 8.74 -3.85
C ILE A 102 9.32 9.91 -3.46
N ASP A 103 8.97 11.13 -3.84
CA ASP A 103 9.72 12.35 -3.49
C ASP A 103 9.21 13.04 -2.22
N LEU A 104 8.07 12.56 -1.65
CA LEU A 104 7.47 13.17 -0.47
C LEU A 104 7.37 14.70 -0.62
N THR A 105 6.76 15.15 -1.71
CA THR A 105 6.71 16.58 -2.09
C THR A 105 5.65 17.37 -1.34
N ASN A 106 4.74 16.71 -0.64
CA ASN A 106 3.72 17.37 0.18
C ASN A 106 4.40 18.26 1.22
N PRO A 107 4.10 19.58 1.25
CA PRO A 107 4.76 20.50 2.17
C PRO A 107 4.52 20.17 3.64
N GLN A 108 3.44 19.50 3.97
CA GLN A 108 3.13 19.08 5.34
C GLN A 108 4.05 17.96 5.85
N VAL A 109 4.76 17.24 4.97
CA VAL A 109 5.71 16.19 5.39
C VAL A 109 6.75 16.72 6.38
N ALA A 110 7.17 17.98 6.23
CA ALA A 110 8.12 18.61 7.15
C ALA A 110 7.62 18.64 8.61
N ASP A 111 6.32 18.73 8.83
CA ASP A 111 5.72 18.75 10.18
C ASP A 111 5.74 17.36 10.87
N TYR A 112 6.07 16.32 10.09
CA TYR A 112 6.12 14.94 10.56
C TYR A 112 7.54 14.37 10.66
N GLU A 113 8.56 15.03 10.12
CA GLU A 113 9.95 14.53 10.16
C GLU A 113 10.48 14.33 11.60
N GLU A 114 10.08 15.18 12.55
CA GLU A 114 10.46 15.04 13.96
C GLU A 114 9.55 14.07 14.74
N LYS A 115 8.35 13.79 14.24
CA LYS A 115 7.38 12.90 14.87
C LYS A 115 7.60 11.44 14.47
N ASP A 116 8.00 11.21 13.23
CA ASP A 116 8.20 9.85 12.73
C ASP A 116 9.52 9.27 13.27
N VAL A 117 9.40 8.36 14.22
CA VAL A 117 10.54 7.70 14.84
C VAL A 117 11.08 6.52 14.03
N THR A 118 10.45 6.19 12.92
CA THR A 118 10.77 4.99 12.11
C THR A 118 11.35 5.32 10.76
N LEU A 119 10.93 6.43 10.15
CA LEU A 119 11.28 6.78 8.78
C LEU A 119 12.16 8.04 8.71
N ASN A 120 12.93 8.14 7.64
CA ASN A 120 13.73 9.31 7.30
C ASN A 120 13.43 9.75 5.87
N ALA A 121 12.89 10.96 5.69
CA ALA A 121 12.45 11.46 4.38
C ALA A 121 13.59 11.51 3.35
N ALA A 122 14.80 11.93 3.75
CA ALA A 122 15.94 12.00 2.84
C ALA A 122 16.35 10.61 2.32
N GLY A 123 16.38 9.61 3.20
CA GLY A 123 16.67 8.21 2.82
C GLY A 123 15.59 7.64 1.90
N LEU A 124 14.32 7.89 2.19
CA LEU A 124 13.21 7.45 1.34
C LEU A 124 13.30 8.05 -0.07
N ARG A 125 13.52 9.36 -0.20
CA ARG A 125 13.70 10.02 -1.51
C ARG A 125 14.82 9.38 -2.33
N GLN A 126 15.95 9.00 -1.71
CA GLN A 126 17.04 8.31 -2.39
C GLN A 126 16.62 6.92 -2.89
N LEU A 127 15.94 6.14 -2.05
CA LEU A 127 15.45 4.82 -2.44
C LEU A 127 14.38 4.93 -3.53
N GLY A 128 13.47 5.90 -3.42
CA GLY A 128 12.45 6.20 -4.44
C GLY A 128 13.07 6.52 -5.80
N ALA A 129 14.09 7.36 -5.84
CA ALA A 129 14.80 7.71 -7.07
C ALA A 129 15.45 6.49 -7.73
N ILE A 130 16.07 5.59 -6.96
CA ILE A 130 16.64 4.34 -7.49
C ILE A 130 15.53 3.42 -8.01
N TRP A 131 14.40 3.32 -7.28
CA TRP A 131 13.25 2.50 -7.64
C TRP A 131 12.60 2.96 -8.95
N ALA A 132 12.48 4.26 -9.15
CA ALA A 132 11.92 4.85 -10.37
C ALA A 132 12.78 4.57 -11.62
N ALA A 133 14.08 4.35 -11.46
CA ALA A 133 15.03 4.15 -12.55
C ALA A 133 14.98 5.29 -13.59
N LYS A 134 14.33 5.07 -14.74
CA LYS A 134 14.20 6.04 -15.83
C LYS A 134 12.82 6.72 -15.88
N LEU A 135 11.89 6.31 -15.02
CA LEU A 135 10.57 6.90 -14.97
C LEU A 135 10.61 8.29 -14.36
N ASP A 136 9.73 9.17 -14.81
CA ASP A 136 9.44 10.40 -14.10
C ASP A 136 8.94 10.06 -12.69
N HIS A 137 9.39 10.79 -11.68
CA HIS A 137 9.03 10.51 -10.29
C HIS A 137 7.53 10.72 -10.00
N ARG A 138 6.83 11.49 -10.84
CA ARG A 138 5.36 11.63 -10.81
C ARG A 138 4.63 10.60 -11.67
N ASN A 139 5.35 9.67 -12.29
CA ASN A 139 4.70 8.56 -12.96
C ASN A 139 3.93 7.71 -11.93
N TRP A 140 2.67 7.41 -12.21
CA TRP A 140 1.80 6.65 -11.31
C TRP A 140 2.36 5.28 -10.90
N GLN A 141 3.20 4.67 -11.70
CA GLN A 141 3.83 3.38 -11.38
C GLN A 141 4.73 3.46 -10.13
N VAL A 142 5.29 4.61 -9.84
CA VAL A 142 6.15 4.84 -8.68
C VAL A 142 5.53 5.79 -7.66
N SER A 143 4.65 6.68 -8.10
CA SER A 143 3.93 7.64 -7.26
C SER A 143 2.43 7.62 -7.59
N PRO A 144 1.69 6.64 -7.06
CA PRO A 144 0.26 6.48 -7.36
C PRO A 144 -0.59 7.68 -6.94
N LEU A 145 -0.06 8.56 -6.10
CA LEU A 145 -0.72 9.83 -5.78
C LEU A 145 -1.06 10.63 -7.05
N TYR A 146 -0.30 10.52 -8.13
CA TYR A 146 -0.49 11.29 -9.36
C TYR A 146 -1.29 10.56 -10.45
N GLY A 147 -1.71 9.33 -10.19
CA GLY A 147 -2.42 8.51 -11.17
C GLY A 147 -3.90 8.78 -11.31
N THR A 148 -4.56 7.93 -12.08
CA THR A 148 -6.01 7.92 -12.31
C THR A 148 -6.67 6.96 -11.35
N LEU A 149 -7.43 7.46 -10.37
CA LEU A 149 -7.98 6.66 -9.29
C LEU A 149 -9.39 6.13 -9.58
N SER A 150 -10.11 6.69 -10.56
CA SER A 150 -11.48 6.30 -10.88
C SER A 150 -11.70 4.81 -11.19
N PRO A 151 -10.71 4.02 -11.68
CA PRO A 151 -10.89 2.59 -11.85
C PRO A 151 -10.81 1.79 -10.54
N LEU A 152 -10.26 2.36 -9.48
CA LEU A 152 -10.17 1.70 -8.17
C LEU A 152 -11.57 1.45 -7.62
N ARG A 153 -11.70 0.39 -6.81
CA ARG A 153 -13.00 0.05 -6.22
C ARG A 153 -13.00 0.40 -4.74
N ASP A 154 -13.36 -0.51 -3.87
CA ASP A 154 -13.44 -0.28 -2.45
C ASP A 154 -12.04 -0.16 -1.84
N VAL A 155 -11.69 1.02 -1.35
CA VAL A 155 -10.36 1.35 -0.82
C VAL A 155 -10.43 1.55 0.69
N THR A 156 -9.57 0.87 1.44
CA THR A 156 -9.41 1.07 2.87
C THR A 156 -7.99 1.50 3.18
N ILE A 157 -7.83 2.58 3.95
CA ILE A 157 -6.52 3.15 4.32
C ILE A 157 -6.40 3.15 5.84
N PHE A 158 -5.32 2.53 6.34
CA PHE A 158 -4.87 2.64 7.73
C PHE A 158 -3.64 3.54 7.77
N VAL A 159 -3.63 4.55 8.64
CA VAL A 159 -2.49 5.48 8.76
C VAL A 159 -2.41 6.03 10.18
N GLY A 160 -1.20 6.14 10.72
CA GLY A 160 -0.92 6.77 12.01
C GLY A 160 -0.80 8.29 11.89
N THR A 161 -1.05 9.02 12.99
CA THR A 161 -0.85 10.49 12.98
C THR A 161 0.60 10.91 13.25
N GLU A 162 1.50 9.96 13.55
CA GLU A 162 2.90 10.24 13.88
C GLU A 162 3.84 9.65 12.81
N GLU A 163 3.47 9.77 11.53
CA GLU A 163 4.26 9.23 10.42
C GLU A 163 4.31 10.13 9.19
N LEU A 164 5.41 10.06 8.43
CA LEU A 164 5.65 10.83 7.21
C LEU A 164 4.60 10.60 6.12
N MET A 165 3.95 9.43 6.12
CA MET A 165 2.99 9.06 5.08
C MET A 165 1.59 9.65 5.31
N TYR A 166 1.33 10.23 6.48
CA TYR A 166 0.00 10.74 6.85
C TYR A 166 -0.55 11.80 5.88
N PRO A 167 0.19 12.86 5.52
CA PRO A 167 -0.33 13.88 4.61
C PRO A 167 -0.77 13.33 3.26
N ASP A 168 0.09 12.54 2.62
CA ASP A 168 -0.19 11.98 1.30
C ASP A 168 -1.33 10.94 1.35
N ALA A 169 -1.44 10.17 2.43
CA ALA A 169 -2.55 9.24 2.63
C ALA A 169 -3.89 9.98 2.71
N MET A 170 -3.93 11.13 3.37
CA MET A 170 -5.14 11.96 3.47
C MET A 170 -5.48 12.63 2.14
N ASP A 171 -4.48 13.14 1.41
CA ASP A 171 -4.68 13.71 0.07
C ASP A 171 -5.18 12.65 -0.92
N PHE A 172 -4.64 11.45 -0.86
CA PHE A 172 -5.09 10.33 -1.68
C PHE A 172 -6.55 9.95 -1.39
N ALA A 173 -6.92 9.87 -0.11
CA ALA A 173 -8.30 9.61 0.30
C ALA A 173 -9.26 10.69 -0.21
N GLU A 174 -8.86 11.97 -0.16
CA GLU A 174 -9.67 13.06 -0.69
C GLU A 174 -9.83 12.98 -2.22
N ARG A 175 -8.75 12.67 -2.94
CA ARG A 175 -8.80 12.45 -4.39
C ARG A 175 -9.70 11.27 -4.78
N LEU A 176 -9.70 10.17 -4.01
CA LEU A 176 -10.63 9.05 -4.20
C LEU A 176 -12.09 9.52 -4.08
N ARG A 177 -12.42 10.30 -3.04
CA ARG A 177 -13.78 10.86 -2.85
C ARG A 177 -14.20 11.75 -4.01
N GLN A 178 -13.29 12.63 -4.47
CA GLN A 178 -13.55 13.52 -5.63
C GLN A 178 -13.80 12.74 -6.92
N GLN A 179 -13.21 11.55 -7.07
CA GLN A 179 -13.43 10.66 -8.21
C GLN A 179 -14.54 9.63 -7.96
N HIS A 180 -15.33 9.80 -6.89
CA HIS A 180 -16.46 8.94 -6.52
C HIS A 180 -16.07 7.48 -6.26
N VAL A 181 -14.83 7.23 -5.84
CA VAL A 181 -14.35 5.91 -5.39
C VAL A 181 -14.66 5.74 -3.91
N PRO A 182 -15.35 4.67 -3.49
CA PRO A 182 -15.57 4.39 -2.08
C PRO A 182 -14.24 4.27 -1.33
N VAL A 183 -14.09 5.05 -0.26
CA VAL A 183 -12.89 5.03 0.57
C VAL A 183 -13.22 5.13 2.05
N THR A 184 -12.65 4.24 2.84
CA THR A 184 -12.69 4.25 4.31
C THR A 184 -11.29 4.51 4.84
N THR A 185 -11.18 5.45 5.81
CA THR A 185 -9.90 5.78 6.46
C THR A 185 -9.95 5.45 7.95
N HIS A 186 -9.00 4.65 8.42
CA HIS A 186 -8.77 4.33 9.81
C HIS A 186 -7.53 5.08 10.31
N ILE A 187 -7.76 6.16 11.06
CA ILE A 187 -6.69 7.04 11.55
C ILE A 187 -6.28 6.59 12.95
N GLY A 188 -5.05 6.08 13.06
CA GLY A 188 -4.42 5.72 14.33
C GLY A 188 -3.86 6.96 15.05
N ARG A 189 -4.60 7.51 16.03
CA ARG A 189 -4.15 8.69 16.77
C ARG A 189 -2.95 8.36 17.65
N ASN A 190 -1.89 9.17 17.53
CA ASN A 190 -0.61 9.00 18.21
C ASN A 190 0.07 7.66 17.88
N LEU A 191 -0.26 7.05 16.74
CA LEU A 191 0.34 5.82 16.28
C LEU A 191 1.35 6.09 15.17
N TYR A 192 2.32 5.20 15.09
CA TYR A 192 3.47 5.29 14.20
C TYR A 192 3.27 4.46 12.92
N HIS A 193 4.24 4.53 12.05
CA HIS A 193 4.26 3.88 10.74
C HIS A 193 3.95 2.38 10.81
N ILE A 194 3.04 1.93 9.94
CA ILE A 194 2.54 0.55 9.84
C ILE A 194 2.07 -0.08 11.16
N TYR A 195 1.49 0.70 12.07
CA TYR A 195 1.02 0.22 13.38
C TYR A 195 0.17 -1.07 13.34
N PRO A 196 -0.65 -1.35 12.29
CA PRO A 196 -1.43 -2.58 12.23
C PRO A 196 -0.60 -3.85 12.13
N VAL A 197 0.65 -3.75 11.67
CA VAL A 197 1.56 -4.90 11.48
C VAL A 197 2.10 -5.41 12.81
N TYR A 198 2.30 -4.51 13.77
CA TYR A 198 2.84 -4.85 15.08
C TYR A 198 1.77 -5.44 16.02
N GLN A 199 2.18 -5.96 17.17
CA GLN A 199 1.25 -6.50 18.18
C GLN A 199 0.90 -5.41 19.20
N SER A 200 -0.32 -4.89 19.12
CA SER A 200 -0.88 -3.92 20.06
C SER A 200 -2.41 -4.03 20.08
N PRO A 201 -3.11 -3.45 21.05
CA PRO A 201 -4.57 -3.39 21.04
C PRO A 201 -5.12 -2.71 19.79
N GLU A 202 -4.47 -1.67 19.28
CA GLU A 202 -4.86 -0.93 18.08
C GLU A 202 -4.66 -1.78 16.81
N SER A 203 -3.59 -2.59 16.79
CA SER A 203 -3.37 -3.57 15.71
C SER A 203 -4.47 -4.63 15.68
N GLU A 204 -4.92 -5.15 16.83
CA GLU A 204 -6.03 -6.10 16.88
C GLU A 204 -7.34 -5.47 16.36
N GLN A 205 -7.60 -4.20 16.68
CA GLN A 205 -8.74 -3.46 16.10
C GLN A 205 -8.60 -3.34 14.58
N ALA A 206 -7.42 -2.99 14.08
CA ALA A 206 -7.17 -2.91 12.65
C ALA A 206 -7.38 -4.26 11.95
N VAL A 207 -6.94 -5.37 12.55
CA VAL A 207 -7.17 -6.73 12.02
C VAL A 207 -8.67 -7.07 11.94
N GLU A 208 -9.47 -6.69 12.94
CA GLU A 208 -10.92 -6.90 12.90
C GLU A 208 -11.59 -6.04 11.80
N GLU A 209 -11.13 -4.80 11.56
CA GLU A 209 -11.64 -4.01 10.43
C GLU A 209 -11.23 -4.62 9.08
N ILE A 210 -9.97 -5.05 8.93
CA ILE A 210 -9.53 -5.77 7.72
C ILE A 210 -10.40 -7.01 7.48
N LYS A 211 -10.69 -7.77 8.53
CA LYS A 211 -11.58 -8.94 8.43
C LYS A 211 -12.98 -8.58 7.92
N ARG A 212 -13.55 -7.46 8.36
CA ARG A 212 -14.86 -7.00 7.87
C ARG A 212 -14.81 -6.68 6.38
N VAL A 213 -13.76 -5.99 5.93
CA VAL A 213 -13.56 -5.65 4.51
C VAL A 213 -13.39 -6.90 3.67
N VAL A 214 -12.53 -7.83 4.08
CA VAL A 214 -12.25 -9.08 3.32
C VAL A 214 -13.47 -9.97 3.20
N ASN A 215 -14.39 -9.94 4.17
CA ASN A 215 -15.58 -10.80 4.22
C ASN A 215 -16.88 -10.09 3.78
N SER A 216 -16.78 -8.87 3.21
CA SER A 216 -17.95 -8.10 2.74
C SER A 216 -18.46 -8.45 1.34
#